data_405b33f0e4abcf15c240e0fbcb77957f
#
_entry.id   405b33f0e4abcf15c240e0fbcb77957f
#
_cell.length_a   1.000
_cell.length_b   1.000
_cell.length_c   1.000
_cell.angle_alpha   90.00
_cell.angle_beta   90.00
_cell.angle_gamma   90.00
#
_symmetry.space_group_name_H-M   'P 1'
#
loop_
_entity.id
_entity.type
_entity.pdbx_description
1 polymer ?
#
loop_
_entity_poly.entity_id
_entity_poly.type
_entity_poly.pdbx_seq_one_letter_code
_entity_poly.pdbx_strand_id
1 'polypeptide(L)'
;MVKKIIIACTLVCMTTMVSSVSLAKTIDKGQRGHHVSKVQTMLKNQGFLHDSVDGIYGHNTEQAVRKFQKSKGLAVDGRVGPSTMNALEKMETRYGGHGTALSHDGVPNKYSRVLTMEASAYSSQDPGNGNYTATGSRLKKGIVSVDPRLIPLGTRLYVEGYGYAVADDVGGAIKGHRIDLAYDSRSEALQFGRQTVKVYVL
;
A
#
# COMPACT_ATOMS: atom_id res chain seq x y z
N MET A 1 -46.43 58.41 -31.86
CA MET A 1 -46.42 57.34 -30.80
C MET A 1 -45.37 56.31 -31.21
N VAL A 2 -44.21 56.37 -30.64
CA VAL A 2 -43.09 55.48 -30.97
C VAL A 2 -42.95 54.46 -29.82
N LYS A 3 -43.26 53.17 -30.07
CA LYS A 3 -43.09 52.10 -29.13
C LYS A 3 -41.61 51.70 -29.06
N LYS A 4 -40.99 51.93 -27.90
CA LYS A 4 -39.63 51.43 -27.62
C LYS A 4 -39.69 49.92 -27.28
N ILE A 5 -39.07 49.13 -28.13
CA ILE A 5 -38.84 47.71 -27.91
C ILE A 5 -37.58 47.61 -27.08
N ILE A 6 -37.69 47.13 -25.82
CA ILE A 6 -36.53 46.82 -24.96
C ILE A 6 -36.19 45.36 -25.24
N ILE A 7 -35.08 45.11 -25.88
CA ILE A 7 -34.48 43.77 -26.05
C ILE A 7 -33.69 43.49 -24.79
N ALA A 8 -34.20 42.61 -23.93
CA ALA A 8 -33.47 42.07 -22.79
C ALA A 8 -32.46 41.03 -23.27
N CYS A 9 -31.18 41.39 -23.29
CA CYS A 9 -30.11 40.48 -23.60
C CYS A 9 -29.80 39.64 -22.33
N THR A 10 -30.38 38.43 -22.24
CA THR A 10 -30.04 37.48 -21.18
C THR A 10 -28.70 36.86 -21.51
N LEU A 11 -27.66 37.33 -20.85
CA LEU A 11 -26.31 36.74 -20.87
C LEU A 11 -26.35 35.42 -20.13
N VAL A 12 -26.50 34.32 -20.86
CA VAL A 12 -26.33 32.98 -20.30
C VAL A 12 -24.84 32.75 -20.04
N CYS A 13 -24.44 32.92 -18.78
CA CYS A 13 -23.11 32.58 -18.32
C CYS A 13 -22.99 31.06 -18.25
N MET A 14 -22.52 30.45 -19.34
CA MET A 14 -22.13 29.06 -19.38
C MET A 14 -20.84 28.89 -18.56
N THR A 15 -20.99 28.59 -17.27
CA THR A 15 -19.87 28.13 -16.46
C THR A 15 -19.47 26.74 -16.95
N THR A 16 -18.45 26.68 -17.78
CA THR A 16 -17.76 25.43 -18.09
C THR A 16 -17.10 24.92 -16.82
N MET A 17 -17.73 23.95 -16.17
CA MET A 17 -17.05 23.15 -15.17
C MET A 17 -15.90 22.40 -15.86
N VAL A 18 -14.71 22.97 -15.79
CA VAL A 18 -13.48 22.24 -16.09
C VAL A 18 -13.30 21.24 -14.94
N SER A 19 -13.85 20.04 -15.12
CA SER A 19 -13.47 18.91 -14.28
C SER A 19 -11.97 18.74 -14.46
N SER A 20 -11.19 19.08 -13.44
CA SER A 20 -9.78 18.74 -13.37
C SER A 20 -9.68 17.22 -13.37
N VAL A 21 -9.50 16.65 -14.56
CA VAL A 21 -9.08 15.25 -14.70
C VAL A 21 -7.67 15.22 -14.13
N SER A 22 -7.57 14.83 -12.85
CA SER A 22 -6.30 14.45 -12.26
C SER A 22 -5.74 13.35 -13.17
N LEU A 23 -4.67 13.63 -13.89
CA LEU A 23 -3.95 12.63 -14.67
C LEU A 23 -3.38 11.62 -13.68
N ALA A 24 -4.17 10.58 -13.37
CA ALA A 24 -3.69 9.49 -12.55
C ALA A 24 -2.46 8.89 -13.24
N LYS A 25 -1.31 9.03 -12.57
CA LYS A 25 -0.01 8.62 -13.09
C LYS A 25 -0.06 7.14 -13.44
N THR A 26 0.14 6.79 -14.69
CA THR A 26 0.26 5.41 -15.13
C THR A 26 1.54 4.79 -14.56
N ILE A 27 1.43 3.57 -14.04
CA ILE A 27 2.56 2.80 -13.52
C ILE A 27 2.92 1.74 -14.57
N ASP A 28 4.18 1.70 -14.98
CA ASP A 28 4.67 0.81 -16.03
C ASP A 28 6.09 0.31 -15.77
N LYS A 29 6.57 -0.53 -16.68
CA LYS A 29 7.88 -1.18 -16.59
C LYS A 29 9.02 -0.18 -16.43
N GLY A 30 9.94 -0.49 -15.52
CA GLY A 30 11.09 0.34 -15.16
C GLY A 30 10.84 1.28 -13.99
N GLN A 31 9.59 1.52 -13.61
CA GLN A 31 9.28 2.34 -12.44
C GLN A 31 9.57 1.59 -11.14
N ARG A 32 9.81 2.37 -10.08
CA ARG A 32 10.14 1.87 -8.75
C ARG A 32 9.42 2.67 -7.67
N GLY A 33 9.31 2.07 -6.47
CA GLY A 33 8.80 2.71 -5.27
C GLY A 33 7.43 2.25 -4.83
N HIS A 34 6.87 2.97 -3.88
CA HIS A 34 5.65 2.57 -3.14
C HIS A 34 4.44 2.27 -4.04
N HIS A 35 4.23 3.05 -5.10
CA HIS A 35 3.12 2.79 -6.03
C HIS A 35 3.24 1.44 -6.74
N VAL A 36 4.48 1.02 -7.04
CA VAL A 36 4.76 -0.30 -7.61
C VAL A 36 4.50 -1.39 -6.58
N SER A 37 5.00 -1.22 -5.35
CA SER A 37 4.74 -2.17 -4.25
C SER A 37 3.25 -2.34 -3.99
N LYS A 38 2.46 -1.25 -4.03
CA LYS A 38 1.00 -1.32 -3.91
C LYS A 38 0.38 -2.21 -4.99
N VAL A 39 0.74 -2.00 -6.24
CA VAL A 39 0.26 -2.81 -7.38
C VAL A 39 0.68 -4.28 -7.23
N GLN A 40 1.93 -4.53 -6.89
CA GLN A 40 2.45 -5.88 -6.66
C GLN A 40 1.68 -6.60 -5.54
N THR A 41 1.41 -5.91 -4.44
CA THR A 41 0.62 -6.45 -3.32
C THR A 41 -0.78 -6.84 -3.76
N MET A 42 -1.48 -5.96 -4.50
CA MET A 42 -2.81 -6.25 -5.01
C MET A 42 -2.82 -7.43 -5.98
N LEU A 43 -1.83 -7.51 -6.87
CA LEU A 43 -1.68 -8.64 -7.81
C LEU A 43 -1.37 -9.95 -7.08
N LYS A 44 -0.55 -9.90 -6.04
CA LYS A 44 -0.18 -11.06 -5.22
C LYS A 44 -1.37 -11.56 -4.42
N ASN A 45 -2.12 -10.67 -3.77
CA ASN A 45 -3.33 -11.03 -3.02
C ASN A 45 -4.40 -11.68 -3.90
N GLN A 46 -4.42 -11.34 -5.19
CA GLN A 46 -5.35 -11.88 -6.18
C GLN A 46 -4.77 -13.09 -6.97
N GLY A 47 -3.58 -13.57 -6.63
CA GLY A 47 -2.96 -14.75 -7.22
C GLY A 47 -2.36 -14.56 -8.61
N PHE A 48 -2.19 -13.31 -9.08
CA PHE A 48 -1.58 -13.01 -10.38
C PHE A 48 -0.06 -12.84 -10.30
N LEU A 49 0.49 -12.44 -9.14
CA LEU A 49 1.91 -12.31 -8.89
C LEU A 49 2.34 -13.33 -7.82
N HIS A 50 3.33 -14.14 -8.12
CA HIS A 50 3.86 -15.14 -7.18
C HIS A 50 5.19 -14.72 -6.55
N ASP A 51 5.84 -13.70 -7.12
CA ASP A 51 7.12 -13.17 -6.66
C ASP A 51 6.99 -12.30 -5.39
N SER A 52 8.14 -11.88 -4.88
CA SER A 52 8.23 -10.90 -3.80
C SER A 52 7.70 -9.53 -4.24
N VAL A 53 7.17 -8.77 -3.28
CA VAL A 53 6.81 -7.37 -3.45
C VAL A 53 8.08 -6.55 -3.20
N ASP A 54 8.80 -6.21 -4.26
CA ASP A 54 10.12 -5.55 -4.20
C ASP A 54 10.06 -4.05 -4.58
N GLY A 55 8.88 -3.58 -4.99
CA GLY A 55 8.70 -2.20 -5.45
C GLY A 55 9.35 -1.90 -6.79
N ILE A 56 9.72 -2.91 -7.58
CA ILE A 56 10.34 -2.75 -8.90
C ILE A 56 9.37 -3.28 -9.96
N TYR A 57 8.92 -2.43 -10.86
CA TYR A 57 8.09 -2.86 -11.98
C TYR A 57 8.94 -3.55 -13.05
N GLY A 58 9.27 -4.81 -12.77
CA GLY A 58 10.05 -5.68 -13.65
C GLY A 58 9.18 -6.46 -14.64
N HIS A 59 9.82 -7.41 -15.32
CA HIS A 59 9.14 -8.29 -16.28
C HIS A 59 8.01 -9.10 -15.64
N ASN A 60 8.23 -9.67 -14.47
CA ASN A 60 7.24 -10.51 -13.79
C ASN A 60 6.03 -9.72 -13.32
N THR A 61 6.23 -8.47 -12.86
CA THR A 61 5.14 -7.55 -12.54
C THR A 61 4.32 -7.21 -13.79
N GLU A 62 4.99 -6.92 -14.92
CA GLU A 62 4.32 -6.66 -16.19
C GLU A 62 3.48 -7.86 -16.64
N GLN A 63 4.02 -9.07 -16.58
CA GLN A 63 3.28 -10.29 -16.93
C GLN A 63 2.06 -10.51 -16.02
N ALA A 64 2.21 -10.26 -14.72
CA ALA A 64 1.11 -10.34 -13.77
C ALA A 64 0.00 -9.34 -14.09
N VAL A 65 0.36 -8.10 -14.44
CA VAL A 65 -0.60 -7.07 -14.88
C VAL A 65 -1.33 -7.49 -16.15
N ARG A 66 -0.62 -7.99 -17.16
CA ARG A 66 -1.24 -8.49 -18.40
C ARG A 66 -2.22 -9.64 -18.14
N LYS A 67 -1.86 -10.60 -17.29
CA LYS A 67 -2.76 -11.69 -16.88
C LYS A 67 -4.01 -11.15 -16.18
N PHE A 68 -3.83 -10.22 -15.26
CA PHE A 68 -4.93 -9.55 -14.57
C PHE A 68 -5.83 -8.80 -15.56
N GLN A 69 -5.28 -7.96 -16.42
CA GLN A 69 -6.03 -7.21 -17.44
C GLN A 69 -6.86 -8.14 -18.31
N LYS A 70 -6.26 -9.22 -18.81
CA LYS A 70 -6.96 -10.26 -19.59
C LYS A 70 -8.13 -10.86 -18.82
N SER A 71 -7.93 -11.19 -17.54
CA SER A 71 -8.98 -11.78 -16.69
C SER A 71 -10.16 -10.82 -16.42
N LYS A 72 -9.93 -9.51 -16.56
CA LYS A 72 -10.94 -8.45 -16.34
C LYS A 72 -11.50 -7.85 -17.62
N GLY A 73 -11.10 -8.34 -18.78
CA GLY A 73 -11.53 -7.79 -20.07
C GLY A 73 -11.03 -6.37 -20.31
N LEU A 74 -9.90 -5.99 -19.72
CA LEU A 74 -9.25 -4.70 -19.90
C LEU A 74 -8.28 -4.75 -21.09
N ALA A 75 -7.86 -3.57 -21.57
CA ALA A 75 -6.75 -3.48 -22.53
C ALA A 75 -5.50 -4.13 -21.93
N VAL A 76 -4.92 -5.12 -22.66
CA VAL A 76 -3.79 -5.94 -22.18
C VAL A 76 -2.48 -5.27 -22.62
N ASP A 77 -2.21 -4.10 -22.08
CA ASP A 77 -1.03 -3.28 -22.38
C ASP A 77 0.12 -3.46 -21.38
N GLY A 78 -0.12 -4.16 -20.28
CA GLY A 78 0.87 -4.36 -19.22
C GLY A 78 1.17 -3.08 -18.42
N ARG A 79 0.31 -2.07 -18.48
CA ARG A 79 0.45 -0.80 -17.78
C ARG A 79 -0.70 -0.62 -16.79
N VAL A 80 -0.41 -0.05 -15.63
CA VAL A 80 -1.46 0.21 -14.62
C VAL A 80 -1.91 1.66 -14.74
N GLY A 81 -2.82 1.88 -15.68
CA GLY A 81 -3.57 3.13 -15.79
C GLY A 81 -4.80 3.16 -14.88
N PRO A 82 -5.63 4.23 -14.94
CA PRO A 82 -6.81 4.39 -14.09
C PRO A 82 -7.76 3.20 -14.12
N SER A 83 -8.06 2.65 -15.29
CA SER A 83 -8.97 1.51 -15.44
C SER A 83 -8.44 0.24 -14.78
N THR A 84 -7.14 -0.04 -14.94
CA THR A 84 -6.47 -1.18 -14.32
C THR A 84 -6.39 -1.00 -12.79
N MET A 85 -6.06 0.19 -12.32
CA MET A 85 -6.00 0.49 -10.90
C MET A 85 -7.37 0.34 -10.23
N ASN A 86 -8.42 0.91 -10.80
CA ASN A 86 -9.79 0.78 -10.32
C ASN A 86 -10.24 -0.69 -10.25
N ALA A 87 -9.87 -1.49 -11.26
CA ALA A 87 -10.20 -2.91 -11.25
C ALA A 87 -9.44 -3.68 -10.16
N LEU A 88 -8.16 -3.38 -9.93
CA LEU A 88 -7.38 -3.95 -8.84
C LEU A 88 -7.98 -3.62 -7.48
N GLU A 89 -8.32 -2.36 -7.23
CA GLU A 89 -8.92 -1.89 -5.99
C GLU A 89 -10.33 -2.47 -5.76
N LYS A 90 -11.17 -2.54 -6.79
CA LYS A 90 -12.52 -3.13 -6.69
C LYS A 90 -12.49 -4.62 -6.36
N MET A 91 -11.46 -5.34 -6.76
CA MET A 91 -11.31 -6.75 -6.42
C MET A 91 -10.84 -6.94 -4.98
N GLU A 92 -10.00 -6.06 -4.45
CA GLU A 92 -9.61 -6.11 -3.04
C GLU A 92 -10.83 -5.99 -2.11
N THR A 93 -11.81 -5.16 -2.47
CA THR A 93 -13.06 -5.01 -1.69
C THR A 93 -13.97 -6.25 -1.77
N ARG A 94 -13.91 -7.05 -2.83
CA ARG A 94 -14.75 -8.25 -3.03
C ARG A 94 -14.16 -9.50 -2.39
N TYR A 95 -12.86 -9.67 -2.44
CA TYR A 95 -12.19 -10.87 -1.90
C TYR A 95 -11.82 -10.74 -0.42
N GLY A 96 -12.44 -9.83 0.33
CA GLY A 96 -12.59 -9.75 1.81
C GLY A 96 -11.53 -10.42 2.69
N GLY A 97 -10.41 -10.78 2.12
CA GLY A 97 -9.33 -11.46 2.78
C GLY A 97 -8.10 -10.55 2.87
N HIS A 98 -7.93 -9.92 4.00
CA HIS A 98 -6.66 -9.54 4.58
C HIS A 98 -6.01 -8.20 4.22
N GLY A 99 -6.55 -7.38 3.32
CA GLY A 99 -6.07 -6.01 3.11
C GLY A 99 -7.22 -5.00 3.18
N THR A 100 -7.22 -4.12 4.13
CA THR A 100 -8.06 -2.91 4.06
C THR A 100 -7.62 -2.13 2.83
N ALA A 101 -8.58 -1.75 1.96
CA ALA A 101 -8.28 -0.87 0.84
C ALA A 101 -7.53 0.38 1.34
N LEU A 102 -6.49 0.78 0.62
CA LEU A 102 -5.78 2.02 0.94
C LEU A 102 -6.57 3.21 0.37
N SER A 103 -6.61 4.30 1.12
CA SER A 103 -7.08 5.59 0.65
C SER A 103 -6.19 6.13 -0.48
N HIS A 104 -6.60 7.23 -1.10
CA HIS A 104 -5.79 7.94 -2.09
C HIS A 104 -4.37 8.26 -1.59
N ASP A 105 -4.22 8.46 -0.29
CA ASP A 105 -2.95 8.77 0.38
C ASP A 105 -2.12 7.53 0.74
N GLY A 106 -2.55 6.33 0.31
CA GLY A 106 -1.86 5.09 0.60
C GLY A 106 -2.05 4.57 2.03
N VAL A 107 -3.02 5.09 2.76
CA VAL A 107 -3.37 4.70 4.14
C VAL A 107 -4.55 3.74 4.12
N PRO A 108 -4.66 2.76 5.04
CA PRO A 108 -5.83 1.89 5.14
C PRO A 108 -7.13 2.67 5.35
N ASN A 109 -8.17 2.34 4.60
CA ASN A 109 -9.49 2.97 4.75
C ASN A 109 -10.21 2.57 6.05
N LYS A 110 -9.81 1.45 6.65
CA LYS A 110 -10.36 0.96 7.91
C LYS A 110 -9.24 0.60 8.87
N TYR A 111 -9.25 1.22 10.01
CA TYR A 111 -8.36 0.93 11.13
C TYR A 111 -9.07 1.29 12.44
N SER A 112 -8.68 0.64 13.52
CA SER A 112 -9.24 0.90 14.85
C SER A 112 -8.56 2.09 15.53
N ARG A 113 -7.25 2.27 15.29
CA ARG A 113 -6.46 3.38 15.84
C ARG A 113 -5.17 3.60 15.06
N VAL A 114 -4.58 4.78 15.22
CA VAL A 114 -3.28 5.15 14.69
C VAL A 114 -2.33 5.42 15.85
N LEU A 115 -1.14 4.86 15.76
CA LEU A 115 -0.07 5.08 16.73
C LEU A 115 1.11 5.73 16.03
N THR A 116 1.74 6.71 16.67
CA THR A 116 3.04 7.21 16.26
C THR A 116 4.09 6.44 17.04
N MET A 117 4.99 5.76 16.33
CA MET A 117 5.95 4.84 16.92
C MET A 117 7.37 5.09 16.43
N GLU A 118 8.35 4.86 17.30
CA GLU A 118 9.76 4.78 16.91
C GLU A 118 10.02 3.42 16.28
N ALA A 119 10.32 3.41 14.99
CA ALA A 119 10.60 2.20 14.25
C ALA A 119 12.12 2.02 14.07
N SER A 120 12.56 0.80 14.32
CA SER A 120 13.84 0.26 13.88
C SER A 120 13.60 -0.91 12.91
N ALA A 121 14.66 -1.48 12.37
CA ALA A 121 14.55 -2.60 11.46
C ALA A 121 15.57 -3.67 11.80
N TYR A 122 15.20 -4.93 11.53
CA TYR A 122 16.03 -6.10 11.77
C TYR A 122 15.83 -7.17 10.70
N SER A 123 16.72 -8.15 10.68
CA SER A 123 16.63 -9.31 9.81
C SER A 123 17.12 -10.56 10.51
N SER A 124 16.86 -11.72 9.94
CA SER A 124 17.45 -12.99 10.42
C SER A 124 18.98 -13.06 10.23
N GLN A 125 19.56 -12.14 9.45
CA GLN A 125 21.00 -12.05 9.18
C GLN A 125 21.73 -11.16 10.20
N ASP A 126 21.01 -10.52 11.13
CA ASP A 126 21.65 -9.71 12.17
C ASP A 126 22.23 -10.60 13.27
N PRO A 127 23.43 -10.28 13.78
CA PRO A 127 24.04 -11.06 14.86
C PRO A 127 23.12 -11.19 16.08
N GLY A 128 22.91 -12.42 16.51
CA GLY A 128 22.04 -12.72 17.66
C GLY A 128 20.57 -12.91 17.36
N ASN A 129 20.12 -12.65 16.13
CA ASN A 129 18.75 -12.94 15.70
C ASN A 129 18.61 -14.39 15.23
N GLY A 130 17.44 -14.98 15.51
CA GLY A 130 17.04 -16.28 15.01
C GLY A 130 16.30 -16.18 13.67
N ASN A 131 16.01 -17.35 13.10
CA ASN A 131 15.20 -17.45 11.87
C ASN A 131 13.69 -17.49 12.15
N TYR A 132 13.29 -17.46 13.43
CA TYR A 132 11.91 -17.62 13.87
C TYR A 132 11.54 -16.53 14.88
N THR A 133 10.29 -16.11 14.83
CA THR A 133 9.69 -15.15 15.74
C THR A 133 9.37 -15.79 17.10
N ALA A 134 8.95 -14.97 18.05
CA ALA A 134 8.48 -15.44 19.35
C ALA A 134 7.25 -16.37 19.26
N THR A 135 6.44 -16.27 18.19
CA THR A 135 5.28 -17.14 17.95
C THR A 135 5.64 -18.42 17.17
N GLY A 136 6.89 -18.56 16.70
CA GLY A 136 7.37 -19.69 15.94
C GLY A 136 7.21 -19.56 14.42
N SER A 137 6.79 -18.42 13.92
CA SER A 137 6.75 -18.15 12.48
C SER A 137 8.15 -17.90 11.94
N ARG A 138 8.38 -18.25 10.66
CA ARG A 138 9.65 -17.92 10.01
C ARG A 138 9.76 -16.41 9.82
N LEU A 139 10.90 -15.84 10.25
CA LEU A 139 11.18 -14.42 10.14
C LEU A 139 11.31 -14.00 8.68
N LYS A 140 10.53 -12.99 8.31
CA LYS A 140 10.50 -12.42 6.95
C LYS A 140 9.89 -11.03 6.97
N LYS A 141 10.03 -10.29 5.88
CA LYS A 141 9.31 -9.01 5.69
C LYS A 141 7.79 -9.18 5.85
N GLY A 142 7.16 -8.21 6.50
CA GLY A 142 5.74 -8.26 6.87
C GLY A 142 5.49 -8.77 8.30
N ILE A 143 6.53 -9.08 9.04
CA ILE A 143 6.50 -9.36 10.47
C ILE A 143 7.07 -8.17 11.23
N VAL A 144 6.51 -7.90 12.40
CA VAL A 144 7.03 -6.84 13.27
C VAL A 144 7.07 -7.29 14.72
N SER A 145 8.12 -6.86 15.42
CA SER A 145 8.21 -7.01 16.88
C SER A 145 7.55 -5.81 17.55
N VAL A 146 6.77 -6.08 18.59
CA VAL A 146 5.98 -5.09 19.32
C VAL A 146 6.06 -5.29 20.81
N ASP A 147 5.56 -4.32 21.59
CA ASP A 147 5.16 -4.55 22.99
C ASP A 147 3.74 -5.15 22.98
N PRO A 148 3.55 -6.42 23.39
CA PRO A 148 2.24 -7.07 23.34
C PRO A 148 1.20 -6.47 24.30
N ARG A 149 1.63 -5.63 25.24
CA ARG A 149 0.72 -4.87 26.11
C ARG A 149 0.08 -3.69 25.35
N LEU A 150 0.75 -3.15 24.34
CA LEU A 150 0.25 -2.05 23.50
C LEU A 150 -0.43 -2.58 22.22
N ILE A 151 0.20 -3.54 21.57
CA ILE A 151 -0.28 -4.20 20.34
C ILE A 151 -0.21 -5.72 20.57
N PRO A 152 -1.34 -6.39 20.80
CA PRO A 152 -1.35 -7.84 20.99
C PRO A 152 -0.75 -8.60 19.81
N LEU A 153 -0.08 -9.73 20.08
CA LEU A 153 0.41 -10.61 19.01
C LEU A 153 -0.77 -11.12 18.16
N GLY A 154 -0.53 -11.31 16.86
CA GLY A 154 -1.55 -11.62 15.86
C GLY A 154 -2.26 -10.39 15.30
N THR A 155 -2.06 -9.22 15.88
CA THR A 155 -2.66 -7.98 15.37
C THR A 155 -2.13 -7.63 13.99
N ARG A 156 -3.04 -7.32 13.08
CA ARG A 156 -2.71 -6.85 11.74
C ARG A 156 -2.49 -5.35 11.76
N LEU A 157 -1.46 -4.92 11.07
CA LEU A 157 -0.99 -3.55 11.05
C LEU A 157 -0.76 -3.09 9.61
N TYR A 158 -0.82 -1.80 9.42
CA TYR A 158 -0.19 -1.12 8.30
C TYR A 158 0.80 -0.11 8.87
N VAL A 159 2.05 -0.19 8.43
CA VAL A 159 3.11 0.72 8.85
C VAL A 159 3.47 1.61 7.68
N GLU A 160 3.39 2.93 7.88
CA GLU A 160 3.70 3.92 6.84
C GLU A 160 5.14 3.75 6.36
N GLY A 161 5.33 3.68 5.05
CA GLY A 161 6.66 3.45 4.44
C GLY A 161 7.13 1.99 4.42
N TYR A 162 6.50 1.09 5.17
CA TYR A 162 6.84 -0.33 5.22
C TYR A 162 5.76 -1.23 4.57
N GLY A 163 4.48 -0.95 4.86
CA GLY A 163 3.34 -1.70 4.34
C GLY A 163 2.61 -2.54 5.39
N TYR A 164 1.84 -3.53 4.92
CA TYR A 164 1.10 -4.44 5.78
C TYR A 164 2.03 -5.36 6.55
N ALA A 165 1.68 -5.58 7.82
CA ALA A 165 2.45 -6.40 8.73
C ALA A 165 1.55 -7.11 9.76
N VAL A 166 2.13 -8.09 10.42
CA VAL A 166 1.53 -8.78 11.57
C VAL A 166 2.47 -8.63 12.77
N ALA A 167 1.91 -8.26 13.91
CA ALA A 167 2.60 -8.28 15.19
C ALA A 167 2.82 -9.73 15.60
N ASP A 168 3.97 -10.29 15.30
CA ASP A 168 4.25 -11.73 15.44
C ASP A 168 5.53 -12.01 16.23
N ASP A 169 6.18 -10.94 16.69
CA ASP A 169 7.43 -11.05 17.41
C ASP A 169 7.49 -10.08 18.61
N VAL A 170 8.43 -10.32 19.49
CA VAL A 170 8.73 -9.47 20.64
C VAL A 170 10.23 -9.27 20.77
N GLY A 171 10.64 -8.08 21.18
CA GLY A 171 12.03 -7.77 21.48
C GLY A 171 12.21 -7.29 22.91
N GLY A 172 13.32 -7.63 23.54
CA GLY A 172 13.63 -7.17 24.90
C GLY A 172 13.62 -5.64 25.02
N ALA A 173 14.10 -4.95 23.99
CA ALA A 173 14.15 -3.49 23.88
C ALA A 173 12.89 -2.87 23.26
N ILE A 174 11.95 -3.67 22.73
CA ILE A 174 10.74 -3.20 22.05
C ILE A 174 9.63 -3.08 23.10
N LYS A 175 9.50 -1.88 23.65
CA LYS A 175 8.54 -1.56 24.71
C LYS A 175 7.77 -0.28 24.40
N GLY A 176 6.48 -0.25 24.77
CA GLY A 176 5.61 0.90 24.53
C GLY A 176 5.51 1.24 23.05
N HIS A 177 5.77 2.51 22.70
CA HIS A 177 5.68 3.02 21.32
C HIS A 177 6.95 2.74 20.47
N ARG A 178 7.57 1.60 20.69
CA ARG A 178 8.66 1.09 19.85
C ARG A 178 8.18 -0.08 19.02
N ILE A 179 8.61 -0.15 17.76
CA ILE A 179 8.31 -1.22 16.82
C ILE A 179 9.60 -1.58 16.06
N ASP A 180 9.80 -2.85 15.79
CA ASP A 180 10.94 -3.31 15.01
C ASP A 180 10.44 -4.08 13.78
N LEU A 181 10.88 -3.67 12.60
CA LEU A 181 10.33 -4.10 11.32
C LEU A 181 11.25 -5.16 10.70
N ALA A 182 10.74 -6.36 10.49
CA ALA A 182 11.50 -7.42 9.85
C ALA A 182 11.72 -7.16 8.36
N TYR A 183 12.94 -7.32 7.91
CA TYR A 183 13.33 -7.29 6.49
C TYR A 183 13.92 -8.64 6.07
N ASP A 184 13.88 -8.94 4.79
CA ASP A 184 14.41 -10.19 4.25
C ASP A 184 15.94 -10.20 4.21
N SER A 185 16.58 -9.01 4.23
CA SER A 185 18.02 -8.85 4.26
C SER A 185 18.48 -7.79 5.27
N ARG A 186 19.71 -7.99 5.76
CA ARG A 186 20.36 -7.02 6.64
C ARG A 186 20.60 -5.68 5.97
N SER A 187 20.90 -5.67 4.67
CA SER A 187 21.11 -4.42 3.92
C SER A 187 19.85 -3.57 3.85
N GLU A 188 18.68 -4.17 3.63
CA GLU A 188 17.40 -3.46 3.66
C GLU A 188 17.07 -2.90 5.04
N ALA A 189 17.31 -3.70 6.10
CA ALA A 189 17.12 -3.26 7.48
C ALA A 189 18.01 -2.06 7.82
N LEU A 190 19.30 -2.10 7.44
CA LEU A 190 20.23 -0.99 7.64
C LEU A 190 19.84 0.25 6.84
N GLN A 191 19.33 0.08 5.62
CA GLN A 191 18.85 1.19 4.79
C GLN A 191 17.62 1.88 5.39
N PHE A 192 16.72 1.13 6.02
CA PHE A 192 15.58 1.69 6.73
C PHE A 192 16.02 2.50 7.95
N GLY A 193 16.99 1.99 8.72
CA GLY A 193 17.55 2.63 9.90
C GLY A 193 16.54 2.79 11.04
N ARG A 194 16.50 4.00 11.61
CA ARG A 194 15.55 4.38 12.66
C ARG A 194 14.80 5.63 12.26
N GLN A 195 13.47 5.59 12.42
CA GLN A 195 12.63 6.74 12.10
C GLN A 195 11.27 6.65 12.82
N THR A 196 10.59 7.77 12.91
CA THR A 196 9.22 7.81 13.41
C THR A 196 8.26 7.44 12.29
N VAL A 197 7.34 6.53 12.56
CA VAL A 197 6.33 6.07 11.59
C VAL A 197 4.93 6.11 12.18
N LYS A 198 3.92 6.21 11.33
CA LYS A 198 2.54 5.93 11.70
C LYS A 198 2.23 4.46 11.52
N VAL A 199 1.62 3.87 12.55
CA VAL A 199 1.18 2.48 12.58
C VAL A 199 -0.33 2.46 12.73
N TYR A 200 -1.00 1.92 11.74
CA TYR A 200 -2.45 1.76 11.70
C TYR A 200 -2.80 0.35 12.17
N VAL A 201 -3.57 0.25 13.23
CA VAL A 201 -4.05 -1.03 13.79
C VAL A 201 -5.34 -1.40 13.07
N LEU A 202 -5.37 -2.53 12.38
CA LEU A 202 -6.44 -2.98 11.50
C LEU A 202 -7.47 -3.87 12.21
#